data_b7f4a855b78cdb9431aa677cb3decd8f
#
_entry.id   b7f4a855b78cdb9431aa677cb3decd8f
#
_cell.length_a   1.000
_cell.length_b   1.000
_cell.length_c   1.000
_cell.angle_alpha   90.00
_cell.angle_beta   90.00
_cell.angle_gamma   90.00
#
_symmetry.space_group_name_H-M   'P 1'
#
loop_
_entity.id
_entity.type
_entity.pdbx_description
1 polymer ?
#
loop_
_entity_poly.entity_id
_entity_poly.type
_entity_poly.pdbx_seq_one_letter_code
_entity_poly.pdbx_strand_id
1 'polypeptide(L)' 'MSYVLLVVACLTGQPGECREHRLPLPQITNATACHLGGAVRLREWVAGHAGWRLTDVKCLSNSKVASAQN' A
#
# COMPACT_ATOMS: atom_id res chain seq x y z
N MET A 1 -11.62 -12.32 -6.06
CA MET A 1 -11.43 -11.11 -5.25
C MET A 1 -10.00 -10.62 -5.38
N SER A 2 -9.84 -9.33 -5.45
CA SER A 2 -8.53 -8.75 -5.61
C SER A 2 -7.97 -8.30 -4.26
N TYR A 3 -6.70 -7.93 -4.26
CA TYR A 3 -6.03 -7.41 -3.08
C TYR A 3 -5.72 -5.93 -3.26
N VAL A 4 -5.50 -5.26 -2.14
CA VAL A 4 -5.06 -3.88 -2.12
C VAL A 4 -3.86 -3.78 -1.17
N LEU A 5 -2.89 -2.97 -1.57
CA LEU A 5 -1.72 -2.72 -0.76
C LEU A 5 -1.96 -1.42 0.03
N LEU A 6 -1.99 -1.54 1.35
CA LEU A 6 -2.11 -0.38 2.22
C LEU A 6 -0.72 0.08 2.61
N VAL A 7 -0.41 1.31 2.27
CA VAL A 7 0.92 1.89 2.51
C VAL A 7 0.75 3.10 3.43
N VAL A 8 1.48 3.12 4.51
CA VAL A 8 1.55 4.30 5.38
C VAL A 8 2.91 4.94 5.18
N ALA A 9 2.90 6.20 4.78
CA ALA A 9 4.13 6.94 4.52
C ALA A 9 4.08 8.30 5.20
N CYS A 10 5.24 8.76 5.62
CA CYS A 10 5.39 10.05 6.28
C CYS A 10 6.36 10.91 5.49
N LEU A 11 6.15 12.22 5.52
CA LEU A 11 7.06 13.16 4.88
C LEU A 11 8.39 13.17 5.64
N THR A 12 9.49 13.09 4.89
CA THR A 12 10.82 13.10 5.51
C THR A 12 11.14 14.42 6.18
N GLY A 13 10.65 15.53 5.62
CA GLY A 13 10.84 16.84 6.19
C GLY A 13 9.87 17.18 7.32
N GLN A 14 8.78 16.41 7.45
CA GLN A 14 7.76 16.64 8.47
C GLN A 14 7.29 15.27 8.98
N PRO A 15 8.02 14.66 9.91
CA PRO A 15 7.71 13.29 10.36
C PRO A 15 6.31 13.12 10.96
N GLY A 16 5.69 14.22 11.41
CA GLY A 16 4.33 14.16 11.90
C GLY A 16 3.26 14.06 10.83
N GLU A 17 3.63 14.32 9.59
CA GLU A 17 2.71 14.26 8.46
C GLU A 17 2.76 12.89 7.81
N CYS A 18 1.89 12.00 8.25
CA CYS A 18 1.80 10.64 7.72
C CYS A 18 0.47 10.46 7.03
N ARG A 19 0.47 9.72 5.93
CA ARG A 19 -0.74 9.45 5.18
C ARG A 19 -0.81 8.00 4.77
N GLU A 20 -2.04 7.50 4.68
CA GLU A 20 -2.32 6.16 4.21
C GLU A 20 -2.68 6.21 2.75
N HIS A 21 -2.05 5.35 1.96
CA HIS A 21 -2.30 5.23 0.53
C HIS A 21 -2.77 3.83 0.21
N ARG A 22 -3.70 3.72 -0.71
CA ARG A 22 -4.21 2.43 -1.16
C ARG A 22 -3.79 2.21 -2.59
N LEU A 23 -3.04 1.14 -2.81
CA LEU A 23 -2.57 0.76 -4.13
C LEU A 23 -3.32 -0.49 -4.56
N PRO A 24 -4.29 -0.38 -5.46
CA PRO A 24 -5.07 -1.54 -5.87
C PRO A 24 -4.21 -2.52 -6.67
N LEU A 25 -4.43 -3.81 -6.41
CA LEU A 25 -3.75 -4.89 -7.09
C LEU A 25 -4.79 -5.81 -7.71
N PRO A 26 -5.48 -5.37 -8.77
CA PRO A 26 -6.63 -6.10 -9.30
C PRO A 26 -6.29 -7.48 -9.86
N GLN A 27 -5.05 -7.73 -10.23
CA GLN A 27 -4.62 -9.00 -10.78
C GLN A 27 -4.18 -10.00 -9.72
N ILE A 28 -4.13 -9.56 -8.48
CA ILE A 28 -3.64 -10.37 -7.37
C ILE A 28 -4.83 -10.97 -6.64
N THR A 29 -4.83 -12.30 -6.50
CA THR A 29 -5.94 -13.02 -5.90
C THR A 29 -5.57 -13.83 -4.66
N ASN A 30 -4.30 -13.81 -4.26
CA ASN A 30 -3.87 -14.52 -3.04
C ASN A 30 -2.79 -13.71 -2.33
N ALA A 31 -2.60 -14.03 -1.04
CA ALA A 31 -1.69 -13.27 -0.19
C ALA A 31 -0.23 -13.37 -0.64
N THR A 32 0.19 -14.56 -1.07
CA THR A 32 1.56 -14.75 -1.52
C THR A 32 1.88 -13.87 -2.73
N ALA A 33 0.97 -13.88 -3.71
CA ALA A 33 1.12 -13.04 -4.89
C ALA A 33 1.07 -11.55 -4.52
N CYS A 34 0.31 -11.19 -3.48
CA CYS A 34 0.25 -9.81 -3.01
C CYS A 34 1.61 -9.34 -2.49
N HIS A 35 2.30 -10.17 -1.73
CA HIS A 35 3.63 -9.81 -1.24
C HIS A 35 4.62 -9.64 -2.37
N LEU A 36 4.59 -10.52 -3.35
CA LEU A 36 5.52 -10.47 -4.48
C LEU A 36 5.20 -9.33 -5.44
N GLY A 37 3.94 -9.24 -5.86
CA GLY A 37 3.50 -8.20 -6.78
C GLY A 37 3.47 -6.82 -6.11
N GLY A 38 3.16 -6.81 -4.82
CA GLY A 38 3.13 -5.58 -4.05
C GLY A 38 4.50 -4.93 -3.93
N ALA A 39 5.56 -5.73 -3.85
CA ALA A 39 6.92 -5.20 -3.77
C ALA A 39 7.26 -4.38 -5.03
N VAL A 40 6.86 -4.87 -6.20
CA VAL A 40 7.08 -4.17 -7.46
C VAL A 40 6.28 -2.87 -7.49
N ARG A 41 5.00 -2.95 -7.13
CA ARG A 41 4.12 -1.78 -7.11
C ARG A 41 4.60 -0.74 -6.13
N LEU A 42 5.07 -1.19 -4.96
CA LEU A 42 5.59 -0.31 -3.94
C LEU A 42 6.83 0.43 -4.41
N ARG A 43 7.71 -0.27 -5.12
CA ARG A 43 8.92 0.33 -5.68
C ARG A 43 8.57 1.45 -6.66
N GLU A 44 7.57 1.23 -7.49
CA GLU A 44 7.09 2.25 -8.41
C GLU A 44 6.52 3.45 -7.68
N TRP A 45 5.77 3.19 -6.60
CA TRP A 45 5.18 4.26 -5.81
C TRP A 45 6.26 5.11 -5.17
N VAL A 46 7.27 4.49 -4.58
CA VAL A 46 8.38 5.19 -3.94
C VAL A 46 9.13 6.05 -4.95
N ALA A 47 9.34 5.52 -6.15
CA ALA A 47 10.05 6.26 -7.19
C ALA A 47 9.31 7.53 -7.60
N GLY A 48 7.98 7.52 -7.52
CA GLY A 48 7.17 8.68 -7.86
C GLY A 48 6.86 9.61 -6.69
N HIS A 49 7.28 9.25 -5.48
CA HIS A 49 6.98 10.03 -4.28
C HIS A 49 8.24 10.30 -3.48
N ALA A 50 9.18 10.95 -4.11
CA ALA A 50 10.41 11.39 -3.43
C ALA A 50 10.03 12.32 -2.27
N GLY A 51 10.67 12.16 -1.13
CA GLY A 51 10.35 12.94 0.05
C GLY A 51 9.37 12.24 0.98
N TRP A 52 8.87 11.07 0.61
CA TRP A 52 8.03 10.24 1.47
C TRP A 52 8.81 9.04 1.95
N ARG A 53 8.58 8.67 3.19
CA ARG A 53 9.24 7.51 3.80
C ARG A 53 8.18 6.51 4.22
N LEU A 54 8.36 5.26 3.81
CA LEU A 54 7.43 4.19 4.17
C LEU A 54 7.62 3.79 5.63
N THR A 55 6.52 3.71 6.37
CA THR A 55 6.55 3.29 7.77
C THR A 55 5.81 1.98 7.98
N ASP A 56 4.84 1.64 7.11
CA ASP A 56 4.09 0.40 7.24
C ASP A 56 3.49 0.03 5.89
N VAL A 57 3.40 -1.27 5.63
CA VAL A 57 2.81 -1.81 4.40
C VAL A 57 2.04 -3.06 4.75
N LYS A 58 0.80 -3.16 4.27
CA LYS A 58 -0.05 -4.32 4.51
C LYS A 58 -0.74 -4.75 3.23
N CYS A 59 -0.89 -6.06 3.07
CA CYS A 59 -1.69 -6.65 2.01
C CYS A 59 -3.04 -7.03 2.57
N LEU A 60 -4.12 -6.46 2.03
CA LEU A 60 -5.47 -6.76 2.48
C LEU A 60 -6.32 -7.19 1.29
N SER A 61 -7.25 -8.10 1.54
CA SER A 61 -8.23 -8.43 0.51
C SER A 61 -9.18 -7.25 0.34
N ASN A 62 -9.65 -7.06 -0.89
CA ASN A 62 -10.49 -5.91 -1.20
C ASN A 62 -11.78 -5.91 -0.39
N SER A 63 -12.36 -7.09 -0.17
CA SER A 63 -13.57 -7.20 0.65
C SER A 63 -13.33 -6.77 2.09
N LYS A 64 -12.13 -7.07 2.61
CA LYS A 64 -11.78 -6.70 3.98
C LYS A 64 -11.61 -5.18 4.11
N VAL A 65 -11.02 -4.57 3.10
CA VAL A 65 -10.84 -3.12 3.08
C VAL A 65 -12.21 -2.43 3.02
N ALA A 66 -13.10 -2.93 2.19
CA ALA A 66 -14.46 -2.39 2.10
C ALA A 66 -15.19 -2.48 3.44
N SER A 67 -15.01 -3.60 4.15
CA SER A 67 -15.63 -3.75 5.48
C SER A 67 -15.06 -2.75 6.47
N ALA A 68 -13.77 -2.49 6.40
CA ALA A 68 -13.12 -1.56 7.32
C ALA A 68 -13.58 -0.12 7.10
N GLN A 69 -14.06 0.19 5.91
CA GLN A 69 -14.52 1.54 5.58
C GLN A 69 -15.95 1.79 6.02
N ASN A 70 -16.67 0.73 6.35
CA ASN A 70 -18.04 0.84 6.80
C ASN A 70 -18.12 0.86 8.31
#